data_063acd73ada4ec79a33dad3ccf952711
#
_entry.id   063acd73ada4ec79a33dad3ccf952711
#
_cell.length_a   1.000
_cell.length_b   1.000
_cell.length_c   1.000
_cell.angle_alpha   90.00
_cell.angle_beta   90.00
_cell.angle_gamma   90.00
#
_symmetry.space_group_name_H-M   'P 1'
#
loop_
_entity.id
_entity.type
_entity.pdbx_description
1 polymer ?
#
loop_
_entity_poly.entity_id
_entity_poly.type
_entity_poly.pdbx_seq_one_letter_code
_entity_poly.pdbx_strand_id
1 'polypeptide(L)'
;MKKILRQQDVTVANVLRCLNELNDENMVYVGTEPPEEVKEGLIWVNPEEITEEPEKIYVGHMVGDIYPVSYTELESGQLVLKGQLVSREIYGVLWAWLQKHPSLLITEQEYTEYLNSSENLCCPYFSTGTTESNFRLPNYNGVFFKATNDTSKINEFETDKQRNITGSYVQLATSWDNGGRGVISFSMSGAHSSTNGGTTNDSIHQDSSDRTGITIDFDASRSVGTEHTGSEVKPKSLNQVWVVQAFGVITNASSLDISVLEQQIQQITDYSNYEVSCIKNNPVYYNRDQLFYSNKTNITIPKNLKINIDGECYISTINKVLQLSTVDTPQNLAGKDVYIYACKPQDISSTEPIFILSLNSTVPTGYTASSSRKIGGFHCLCADVGTIDGHTLSGYVTGDILPASIWDLLHRPKGSPEGFAYEELTDCWIAIYLPSWDGTKLVSVYNGVIADGISAKKWHGEAFYEQFVKQGMRLVWRHEFQMGAKGSNEQTNIQGSSDPNTTGGHVDTAGRRMISNIGLEDCCGVLWQWAMDLGFAGGSGWNDSVYNSSVDSQRYGQSYGTLYRLILGARWSNDSYCGCRSVFCNGGSSYVASDCSARGTSEPRVVTNLN
;
A
#
# COMPACT_ATOMS: atom_id res chain seq x y z
N MET A 1 -22.46 33.67 -1.06
CA MET A 1 -23.86 33.18 -0.90
C MET A 1 -23.92 32.52 0.47
N LYS A 2 -24.62 33.09 1.45
CA LYS A 2 -24.71 32.48 2.80
C LYS A 2 -25.50 31.19 2.72
N LYS A 3 -24.84 30.05 2.89
CA LYS A 3 -25.50 28.76 3.04
C LYS A 3 -25.70 28.52 4.53
N ILE A 4 -26.90 28.80 5.03
CA ILE A 4 -27.27 28.45 6.40
C ILE A 4 -27.74 27.00 6.33
N LEU A 5 -26.98 26.07 6.94
CA LEU A 5 -27.43 24.69 7.12
C LEU A 5 -28.57 24.70 8.16
N ARG A 6 -29.77 24.28 7.76
CA ARG A 6 -30.86 24.05 8.68
C ARG A 6 -30.64 22.74 9.41
N GLN A 7 -31.25 22.59 10.57
CA GLN A 7 -31.17 21.40 11.43
C GLN A 7 -31.38 20.06 10.68
N GLN A 8 -32.20 20.05 9.62
CA GLN A 8 -32.45 18.89 8.76
C GLN A 8 -31.27 18.51 7.86
N ASP A 9 -30.28 19.40 7.71
CA ASP A 9 -29.14 19.21 6.81
C ASP A 9 -27.87 18.76 7.55
N VAL A 10 -27.89 18.70 8.88
CA VAL A 10 -26.75 18.34 9.72
C VAL A 10 -26.66 16.82 9.85
N THR A 11 -26.29 16.15 8.77
CA THR A 11 -25.78 14.78 8.82
C THR A 11 -24.26 14.80 8.70
N VAL A 12 -23.59 13.81 9.28
CA VAL A 12 -22.11 13.68 9.16
C VAL A 12 -21.68 13.73 7.69
N ALA A 13 -22.45 13.10 6.79
CA ALA A 13 -22.19 13.13 5.35
C ALA A 13 -22.34 14.54 4.75
N ASN A 14 -23.33 15.33 5.19
CA ASN A 14 -23.51 16.69 4.69
C ASN A 14 -22.49 17.66 5.28
N VAL A 15 -22.07 17.46 6.54
CA VAL A 15 -20.97 18.21 7.16
C VAL A 15 -19.65 17.89 6.46
N LEU A 16 -19.34 16.61 6.21
CA LEU A 16 -18.16 16.20 5.46
C LEU A 16 -18.17 16.71 4.03
N ARG A 17 -19.33 16.68 3.35
CA ARG A 17 -19.47 17.23 2.00
C ARG A 17 -19.25 18.75 1.99
N CYS A 18 -19.81 19.47 2.97
CA CYS A 18 -19.59 20.91 3.09
C CYS A 18 -18.15 21.25 3.46
N LEU A 19 -17.49 20.47 4.31
CA LEU A 19 -16.07 20.62 4.63
C LEU A 19 -15.17 20.34 3.41
N ASN A 20 -15.52 19.38 2.58
CA ASN A 20 -14.80 19.08 1.33
C ASN A 20 -15.04 20.13 0.22
N GLU A 21 -16.15 20.87 0.28
CA GLU A 21 -16.45 21.96 -0.65
C GLU A 21 -15.87 23.32 -0.20
N LEU A 22 -15.29 23.39 1.01
CA LEU A 22 -14.75 24.61 1.60
C LEU A 22 -13.25 24.74 1.29
N ASN A 23 -12.89 25.87 0.68
CA ASN A 23 -11.49 26.28 0.50
C ASN A 23 -10.84 26.66 1.84
N ASP A 24 -9.50 26.67 1.88
CA ASP A 24 -8.60 26.84 3.05
C ASP A 24 -8.88 28.03 3.99
N GLU A 25 -9.82 28.90 3.69
CA GLU A 25 -10.14 30.09 4.48
C GLU A 25 -11.46 30.00 5.27
N ASN A 26 -12.17 28.88 5.21
CA ASN A 26 -13.47 28.74 5.81
C ASN A 26 -13.38 28.14 7.22
N MET A 27 -13.92 28.87 8.20
CA MET A 27 -13.97 28.46 9.61
C MET A 27 -15.40 28.05 10.00
N VAL A 28 -15.52 27.06 10.86
CA VAL A 28 -16.78 26.75 11.56
C VAL A 28 -16.75 27.46 12.91
N TYR A 29 -17.74 28.31 13.17
CA TYR A 29 -17.90 28.97 14.45
C TYR A 29 -19.10 28.37 15.18
N VAL A 30 -18.89 27.91 16.41
CA VAL A 30 -19.93 27.40 17.29
C VAL A 30 -20.11 28.38 18.45
N GLY A 31 -21.30 28.98 18.58
CA GLY A 31 -21.58 29.94 19.63
C GLY A 31 -23.04 30.32 19.64
N THR A 32 -23.55 30.71 20.81
CA THR A 32 -24.93 31.15 21.02
C THR A 32 -25.22 32.52 20.37
N GLU A 33 -24.20 33.33 20.21
CA GLU A 33 -24.27 34.63 19.53
C GLU A 33 -23.56 34.55 18.18
N PRO A 34 -24.01 35.32 17.16
CA PRO A 34 -23.32 35.36 15.87
C PRO A 34 -21.89 35.92 16.03
N PRO A 35 -20.93 35.41 15.25
CA PRO A 35 -19.56 35.91 15.31
C PRO A 35 -19.48 37.39 14.94
N GLU A 36 -18.65 38.15 15.66
CA GLU A 36 -18.47 39.60 15.44
C GLU A 36 -17.92 39.92 14.05
N GLU A 37 -17.07 39.05 13.51
CA GLU A 37 -16.55 39.13 12.15
C GLU A 37 -17.08 37.98 11.29
N VAL A 38 -17.89 38.32 10.31
CA VAL A 38 -18.40 37.34 9.32
C VAL A 38 -17.51 37.38 8.10
N LYS A 39 -16.69 36.34 7.93
CA LYS A 39 -15.92 36.09 6.68
C LYS A 39 -16.77 35.31 5.69
N GLU A 40 -16.54 35.52 4.40
CA GLU A 40 -17.21 34.73 3.36
C GLU A 40 -16.81 33.27 3.52
N GLY A 41 -17.79 32.37 3.64
CA GLY A 41 -17.55 30.94 3.88
C GLY A 41 -17.63 30.49 5.34
N LEU A 42 -17.77 31.39 6.31
CA LEU A 42 -17.96 31.04 7.72
C LEU A 42 -19.29 30.28 7.93
N ILE A 43 -19.24 29.14 8.57
CA ILE A 43 -20.41 28.40 9.04
C ILE A 43 -20.59 28.69 10.51
N TRP A 44 -21.73 29.30 10.87
CA TRP A 44 -22.13 29.52 12.25
C TRP A 44 -23.14 28.44 12.68
N VAL A 45 -22.86 27.79 13.80
CA VAL A 45 -23.74 26.82 14.45
C VAL A 45 -24.13 27.36 15.81
N ASN A 46 -25.43 27.65 16.02
CA ASN A 46 -25.97 28.05 17.31
C ASN A 46 -26.44 26.80 18.09
N PRO A 47 -25.81 26.44 19.20
CA PRO A 47 -26.19 25.26 19.97
C PRO A 47 -27.53 25.39 20.72
N GLU A 48 -28.02 26.61 20.97
CA GLU A 48 -29.31 26.83 21.66
C GLU A 48 -30.53 26.70 20.73
N GLU A 49 -30.36 26.74 19.42
CA GLU A 49 -31.43 26.48 18.46
C GLU A 49 -31.75 24.99 18.27
N ILE A 50 -31.03 24.10 18.96
CA ILE A 50 -31.23 22.66 18.92
C ILE A 50 -32.14 22.24 20.08
N THR A 51 -33.42 22.64 20.05
CA THR A 51 -34.36 22.43 21.16
C THR A 51 -35.37 21.28 21.01
N GLU A 52 -35.37 20.56 19.89
CA GLU A 52 -36.22 19.36 19.73
C GLU A 52 -35.37 18.12 19.64
N GLU A 53 -35.79 17.01 20.32
CA GLU A 53 -35.15 15.71 20.18
C GLU A 53 -35.16 15.31 18.69
N PRO A 54 -34.00 15.07 18.08
CA PRO A 54 -33.97 14.65 16.68
C PRO A 54 -34.66 13.29 16.55
N GLU A 55 -35.56 13.17 15.56
CA GLU A 55 -36.10 11.86 15.16
C GLU A 55 -34.94 10.87 14.99
N LYS A 56 -35.08 9.70 15.62
CA LYS A 56 -34.08 8.62 15.52
C LYS A 56 -33.96 8.17 14.07
N ILE A 57 -33.00 8.67 13.36
CA ILE A 57 -32.65 8.16 12.03
C ILE A 57 -31.78 6.92 12.25
N TYR A 58 -32.42 5.75 12.12
CA TYR A 58 -31.71 4.47 12.13
C TYR A 58 -31.04 4.27 10.77
N VAL A 59 -29.75 4.38 10.71
CA VAL A 59 -28.95 4.04 9.53
C VAL A 59 -28.10 2.83 9.90
N GLY A 60 -28.61 1.63 9.66
CA GLY A 60 -27.90 0.39 9.93
C GLY A 60 -28.10 -0.21 11.34
N HIS A 61 -27.25 -1.16 11.69
CA HIS A 61 -27.28 -1.84 12.98
C HIS A 61 -26.67 -1.00 14.11
N MET A 62 -27.26 -1.09 15.31
CA MET A 62 -26.74 -0.39 16.50
C MET A 62 -25.59 -1.16 17.14
N VAL A 63 -24.79 -0.47 17.96
CA VAL A 63 -23.76 -1.14 18.76
C VAL A 63 -24.37 -2.20 19.65
N GLY A 64 -23.84 -3.40 19.58
CA GLY A 64 -24.34 -4.57 20.32
C GLY A 64 -25.39 -5.40 19.58
N ASP A 65 -25.94 -4.93 18.46
CA ASP A 65 -26.85 -5.73 17.64
C ASP A 65 -26.13 -6.98 17.12
N ILE A 66 -26.80 -8.12 17.29
CA ILE A 66 -26.32 -9.42 16.81
C ILE A 66 -27.24 -9.87 15.68
N TYR A 67 -26.68 -10.15 14.51
CA TYR A 67 -27.42 -10.52 13.32
C TYR A 67 -26.63 -11.45 12.39
N PRO A 68 -27.32 -12.24 11.55
CA PRO A 68 -26.65 -13.10 10.59
C PRO A 68 -26.31 -12.35 9.29
N VAL A 69 -25.15 -12.69 8.71
CA VAL A 69 -24.73 -12.21 7.40
C VAL A 69 -24.45 -13.39 6.46
N SER A 70 -24.72 -13.20 5.17
CA SER A 70 -24.56 -14.23 4.12
C SER A 70 -23.41 -13.93 3.15
N TYR A 71 -22.54 -12.98 3.46
CA TYR A 71 -21.39 -12.59 2.67
C TYR A 71 -20.09 -12.85 3.46
N THR A 72 -18.97 -13.02 2.74
CA THR A 72 -17.68 -13.40 3.30
C THR A 72 -16.80 -12.20 3.69
N GLU A 73 -17.00 -11.05 3.03
CA GLU A 73 -16.28 -9.81 3.33
C GLU A 73 -17.11 -9.00 4.33
N LEU A 74 -16.63 -8.93 5.57
CA LEU A 74 -17.32 -8.19 6.63
C LEU A 74 -17.20 -6.68 6.42
N GLU A 75 -18.29 -5.98 6.70
CA GLU A 75 -18.31 -4.52 6.70
C GLU A 75 -17.61 -3.96 7.95
N SER A 76 -17.22 -2.69 7.87
CA SER A 76 -16.59 -2.00 9.00
C SER A 76 -17.47 -2.05 10.25
N GLY A 77 -16.89 -2.45 11.37
CA GLY A 77 -17.58 -2.56 12.64
C GLY A 77 -18.27 -3.89 12.92
N GLN A 78 -18.28 -4.83 11.98
CA GLN A 78 -18.81 -6.19 12.18
C GLN A 78 -17.74 -7.12 12.76
N LEU A 79 -18.06 -7.84 13.81
CA LEU A 79 -17.18 -8.85 14.42
C LEU A 79 -17.89 -10.21 14.44
N VAL A 80 -17.23 -11.24 13.90
CA VAL A 80 -17.74 -12.62 13.90
C VAL A 80 -17.83 -13.14 15.34
N LEU A 81 -18.92 -13.79 15.67
CA LEU A 81 -19.18 -14.40 16.99
C LEU A 81 -18.63 -15.82 17.05
N LYS A 82 -17.31 -15.95 17.22
CA LYS A 82 -16.58 -17.23 17.33
C LYS A 82 -15.81 -17.40 18.64
N GLY A 83 -16.12 -16.59 19.65
CA GLY A 83 -15.50 -16.70 20.98
C GLY A 83 -14.09 -16.13 21.12
N GLN A 84 -13.65 -15.26 20.19
CA GLN A 84 -12.32 -14.64 20.26
C GLN A 84 -12.25 -13.53 21.32
N LEU A 85 -11.06 -13.32 21.85
CA LEU A 85 -10.72 -12.15 22.67
C LEU A 85 -10.51 -10.94 21.77
N VAL A 86 -11.02 -9.79 22.18
CA VAL A 86 -10.87 -8.50 21.50
C VAL A 86 -10.42 -7.41 22.47
N SER A 87 -9.71 -6.41 21.98
CA SER A 87 -9.18 -5.32 22.82
C SER A 87 -10.30 -4.38 23.29
N ARG A 88 -10.30 -4.03 24.57
CA ARG A 88 -11.20 -3.00 25.12
C ARG A 88 -10.87 -1.61 24.61
N GLU A 89 -9.62 -1.36 24.26
CA GLU A 89 -9.18 -0.09 23.70
C GLU A 89 -9.70 0.09 22.27
N ILE A 90 -9.50 -0.92 21.40
CA ILE A 90 -9.95 -0.88 20.00
C ILE A 90 -11.48 -0.88 19.92
N TYR A 91 -12.15 -1.68 20.73
CA TYR A 91 -13.60 -1.83 20.72
C TYR A 91 -14.25 -1.18 21.96
N GLY A 92 -13.72 -0.03 22.37
CA GLY A 92 -14.15 0.70 23.58
C GLY A 92 -15.64 1.05 23.59
N VAL A 93 -16.23 1.34 22.41
CA VAL A 93 -17.66 1.64 22.26
C VAL A 93 -18.52 0.41 22.59
N LEU A 94 -18.17 -0.76 22.06
CA LEU A 94 -18.85 -2.01 22.36
C LEU A 94 -18.66 -2.39 23.84
N TRP A 95 -17.46 -2.20 24.37
CA TRP A 95 -17.18 -2.47 25.79
C TRP A 95 -18.02 -1.57 26.72
N ALA A 96 -18.12 -0.27 26.44
CA ALA A 96 -18.95 0.66 27.20
C ALA A 96 -20.45 0.33 27.09
N TRP A 97 -20.89 -0.18 25.94
CA TRP A 97 -22.25 -0.66 25.75
C TRP A 97 -22.50 -1.91 26.62
N LEU A 98 -21.58 -2.88 26.64
CA LEU A 98 -21.68 -4.09 27.47
C LEU A 98 -21.76 -3.77 28.97
N GLN A 99 -21.01 -2.78 29.45
CA GLN A 99 -21.09 -2.35 30.85
C GLN A 99 -22.47 -1.81 31.23
N LYS A 100 -23.25 -1.29 30.28
CA LYS A 100 -24.64 -0.87 30.45
C LYS A 100 -25.64 -2.04 30.33
N HIS A 101 -25.19 -3.21 29.86
CA HIS A 101 -26.01 -4.42 29.67
C HIS A 101 -25.40 -5.61 30.43
N PRO A 102 -25.34 -5.55 31.78
CA PRO A 102 -24.63 -6.54 32.58
C PRO A 102 -25.23 -7.97 32.48
N SER A 103 -26.47 -8.10 32.04
CA SER A 103 -27.11 -9.42 31.79
C SER A 103 -26.48 -10.19 30.63
N LEU A 104 -25.73 -9.53 29.78
CA LEU A 104 -25.02 -10.14 28.64
C LEU A 104 -23.55 -10.42 28.93
N LEU A 105 -23.05 -9.98 30.08
CA LEU A 105 -21.64 -10.05 30.46
C LEU A 105 -21.44 -10.99 31.64
N ILE A 106 -20.66 -12.05 31.44
CA ILE A 106 -20.31 -13.03 32.45
C ILE A 106 -18.79 -13.01 32.71
N THR A 107 -18.37 -13.73 33.74
CA THR A 107 -16.93 -13.92 34.01
C THR A 107 -16.30 -14.85 32.97
N GLU A 108 -14.99 -14.77 32.78
CA GLU A 108 -14.26 -15.68 31.88
C GLU A 108 -14.34 -17.14 32.37
N GLN A 109 -14.45 -17.37 33.67
CA GLN A 109 -14.66 -18.71 34.23
C GLN A 109 -16.02 -19.28 33.81
N GLU A 110 -17.12 -18.53 34.02
CA GLU A 110 -18.46 -18.94 33.61
C GLU A 110 -18.53 -19.20 32.10
N TYR A 111 -17.86 -18.36 31.28
CA TYR A 111 -17.77 -18.57 29.84
C TYR A 111 -17.11 -19.91 29.48
N THR A 112 -16.02 -20.24 30.18
CA THR A 112 -15.31 -21.51 29.97
C THR A 112 -16.15 -22.71 30.42
N GLU A 113 -16.91 -22.56 31.48
CA GLU A 113 -17.85 -23.59 31.96
C GLU A 113 -18.97 -23.84 30.94
N TYR A 114 -19.50 -22.80 30.29
CA TYR A 114 -20.46 -22.95 29.18
C TYR A 114 -19.87 -23.76 28.02
N LEU A 115 -18.65 -23.47 27.61
CA LEU A 115 -17.99 -24.19 26.53
C LEU A 115 -17.67 -25.65 26.86
N ASN A 116 -17.37 -25.93 28.12
CA ASN A 116 -16.99 -27.28 28.59
C ASN A 116 -18.21 -28.14 28.97
N SER A 117 -19.41 -27.58 29.00
CA SER A 117 -20.61 -28.37 29.24
C SER A 117 -20.85 -29.33 28.08
N SER A 118 -21.14 -30.60 28.39
CA SER A 118 -21.34 -31.66 27.37
C SER A 118 -22.50 -31.39 26.41
N GLU A 119 -23.38 -30.47 26.74
CA GLU A 119 -24.58 -30.15 25.97
C GLU A 119 -24.43 -28.85 25.16
N ASN A 120 -23.49 -27.95 25.55
CA ASN A 120 -23.37 -26.62 25.00
C ASN A 120 -21.93 -26.36 24.52
N LEU A 121 -21.65 -26.64 23.26
CA LEU A 121 -20.37 -26.30 22.63
C LEU A 121 -20.27 -24.80 22.29
N CYS A 122 -21.25 -24.00 22.66
CA CYS A 122 -21.30 -22.55 22.43
C CYS A 122 -21.56 -21.77 23.71
N CYS A 123 -21.32 -20.47 23.68
CA CYS A 123 -21.66 -19.56 24.77
C CYS A 123 -22.33 -18.31 24.19
N PRO A 124 -23.57 -17.98 24.58
CA PRO A 124 -24.31 -16.83 24.05
C PRO A 124 -23.93 -15.50 24.74
N TYR A 125 -23.07 -15.53 25.72
CA TYR A 125 -22.67 -14.36 26.50
C TYR A 125 -21.30 -13.81 26.09
N PHE A 126 -21.10 -12.53 26.33
CA PHE A 126 -19.77 -11.95 26.37
C PHE A 126 -19.10 -12.27 27.70
N SER A 127 -17.77 -12.30 27.76
CA SER A 127 -17.07 -12.40 29.04
C SER A 127 -16.20 -11.20 29.33
N THR A 128 -15.86 -11.03 30.59
CA THR A 128 -14.93 -10.00 31.08
C THR A 128 -13.50 -10.18 30.54
N GLY A 129 -13.24 -11.28 29.81
CA GLY A 129 -11.94 -11.57 29.23
C GLY A 129 -10.91 -12.11 30.23
N THR A 130 -9.69 -12.34 29.73
CA THR A 130 -8.59 -12.91 30.50
C THR A 130 -7.73 -11.87 31.20
N THR A 131 -7.80 -10.60 30.76
CA THR A 131 -7.07 -9.46 31.32
C THR A 131 -7.96 -8.21 31.33
N GLU A 132 -7.53 -7.16 32.03
CA GLU A 132 -8.22 -5.86 32.02
C GLU A 132 -8.22 -5.15 30.66
N SER A 133 -7.36 -5.54 29.74
CA SER A 133 -7.24 -4.94 28.41
C SER A 133 -8.12 -5.61 27.35
N ASN A 134 -8.76 -6.74 27.65
CA ASN A 134 -9.54 -7.49 26.68
C ASN A 134 -10.90 -7.93 27.22
N PHE A 135 -11.78 -8.35 26.32
CA PHE A 135 -13.04 -9.04 26.62
C PHE A 135 -13.30 -10.07 25.50
N ARG A 136 -14.21 -11.02 25.77
CA ARG A 136 -14.47 -12.10 24.82
C ARG A 136 -15.86 -11.94 24.21
N LEU A 137 -15.95 -12.23 22.92
CA LEU A 137 -17.21 -12.28 22.19
C LEU A 137 -17.94 -13.60 22.40
N PRO A 138 -19.28 -13.65 22.22
CA PRO A 138 -20.04 -14.90 22.16
C PRO A 138 -19.48 -15.89 21.15
N ASN A 139 -19.73 -17.16 21.38
CA ASN A 139 -19.46 -18.24 20.43
C ASN A 139 -20.77 -18.89 20.01
N TYR A 140 -21.20 -18.65 18.78
CA TYR A 140 -22.45 -19.19 18.20
C TYR A 140 -22.19 -20.33 17.22
N ASN A 141 -21.03 -20.95 17.27
CA ASN A 141 -20.70 -22.04 16.37
C ASN A 141 -21.57 -23.28 16.63
N GLY A 142 -22.20 -23.79 15.58
CA GLY A 142 -22.98 -25.05 15.64
C GLY A 142 -24.37 -24.94 16.26
N VAL A 143 -24.90 -23.74 16.52
CA VAL A 143 -26.20 -23.53 17.14
C VAL A 143 -27.24 -23.05 16.14
N PHE A 144 -28.47 -23.56 16.25
CA PHE A 144 -29.64 -23.08 15.53
C PHE A 144 -30.43 -22.10 16.40
N PHE A 145 -30.80 -20.97 15.80
CA PHE A 145 -31.59 -19.96 16.51
C PHE A 145 -33.08 -20.23 16.35
N LYS A 146 -33.78 -20.19 17.45
CA LYS A 146 -35.23 -20.31 17.52
C LYS A 146 -35.86 -18.99 17.93
N ALA A 147 -36.81 -18.52 17.13
CA ALA A 147 -37.56 -17.33 17.51
C ALA A 147 -38.44 -17.61 18.76
N THR A 148 -38.41 -16.70 19.71
CA THR A 148 -39.28 -16.72 20.89
C THR A 148 -39.90 -15.35 21.12
N ASN A 149 -41.12 -15.30 21.61
CA ASN A 149 -41.80 -14.10 22.10
C ASN A 149 -41.79 -14.01 23.63
N ASP A 150 -41.12 -14.96 24.31
CA ASP A 150 -40.91 -14.98 25.73
C ASP A 150 -39.53 -14.49 26.07
N THR A 151 -39.44 -13.27 26.58
CA THR A 151 -38.14 -12.61 26.88
C THR A 151 -37.39 -13.31 28.05
N SER A 152 -38.05 -14.12 28.87
CA SER A 152 -37.40 -14.89 29.93
C SER A 152 -36.56 -16.05 29.38
N LYS A 153 -36.80 -16.46 28.16
CA LYS A 153 -36.12 -17.57 27.46
C LYS A 153 -34.99 -17.14 26.55
N ILE A 154 -34.66 -15.87 26.52
CA ILE A 154 -33.52 -15.38 25.76
C ILE A 154 -32.25 -15.99 26.31
N ASN A 155 -31.40 -16.53 25.41
CA ASN A 155 -30.16 -17.23 25.74
C ASN A 155 -30.31 -18.55 26.52
N GLU A 156 -31.53 -19.11 26.66
CA GLU A 156 -31.72 -20.48 27.14
C GLU A 156 -31.47 -21.50 26.03
N PHE A 157 -30.77 -22.58 26.37
CA PHE A 157 -30.59 -23.72 25.48
C PHE A 157 -31.76 -24.67 25.57
N GLU A 158 -32.30 -25.09 24.46
CA GLU A 158 -33.19 -26.25 24.40
C GLU A 158 -32.39 -27.46 23.93
N THR A 159 -32.48 -28.57 24.69
CA THR A 159 -31.87 -29.84 24.29
C THR A 159 -32.48 -30.37 23.00
N ASP A 160 -31.66 -31.04 22.22
CA ASP A 160 -32.12 -31.70 20.99
C ASP A 160 -33.23 -32.69 21.31
N LYS A 161 -34.32 -32.61 20.57
CA LYS A 161 -35.47 -33.52 20.68
C LYS A 161 -35.73 -34.18 19.34
N GLN A 162 -35.46 -35.45 19.29
CA GLN A 162 -35.79 -36.25 18.13
C GLN A 162 -37.30 -36.57 18.08
N ARG A 163 -37.90 -36.45 16.92
CA ARG A 163 -39.29 -36.88 16.70
C ARG A 163 -39.37 -38.38 16.96
N ASN A 164 -40.38 -38.81 17.73
CA ASN A 164 -40.59 -40.22 17.97
C ASN A 164 -40.84 -40.97 16.65
N ILE A 165 -39.99 -41.95 16.35
CA ILE A 165 -40.11 -42.79 15.17
C ILE A 165 -40.84 -44.05 15.60
N THR A 166 -42.06 -44.22 15.16
CA THR A 166 -42.90 -45.39 15.49
C THR A 166 -42.95 -46.34 14.31
N GLY A 167 -42.88 -47.63 14.60
CA GLY A 167 -43.17 -48.69 13.67
C GLY A 167 -44.10 -49.69 14.36
N SER A 168 -44.91 -50.42 13.63
CA SER A 168 -45.77 -51.46 14.15
C SER A 168 -45.50 -52.79 13.45
N TYR A 169 -45.59 -53.87 14.20
CA TYR A 169 -45.67 -55.20 13.63
C TYR A 169 -46.92 -55.88 14.15
N VAL A 170 -47.59 -56.63 13.31
CA VAL A 170 -48.77 -57.43 13.69
C VAL A 170 -48.41 -58.87 13.43
N GLN A 171 -48.45 -59.66 14.48
CA GLN A 171 -48.38 -61.11 14.36
C GLN A 171 -49.80 -61.66 14.26
N LEU A 172 -50.10 -62.26 13.14
CA LEU A 172 -51.35 -62.95 12.93
C LEU A 172 -51.12 -64.44 13.16
N ALA A 173 -51.61 -64.95 14.24
CA ALA A 173 -51.63 -66.39 14.48
C ALA A 173 -52.92 -66.93 13.88
N THR A 174 -52.83 -67.74 12.86
CA THR A 174 -54.01 -68.52 12.38
C THR A 174 -54.17 -69.75 13.21
N SER A 175 -55.43 -70.12 13.50
CA SER A 175 -55.79 -71.31 14.23
C SER A 175 -55.19 -72.55 13.59
N TRP A 176 -54.71 -73.46 14.43
CA TRP A 176 -54.23 -74.76 14.01
C TRP A 176 -55.33 -75.56 13.30
N ASP A 177 -55.02 -76.10 12.14
CA ASP A 177 -55.88 -77.11 11.55
C ASP A 177 -55.51 -78.49 12.11
N ASN A 178 -56.40 -79.51 11.88
CA ASN A 178 -56.17 -80.84 12.38
C ASN A 178 -54.95 -81.57 11.84
N GLY A 179 -54.06 -80.92 11.11
CA GLY A 179 -52.84 -81.44 10.52
C GLY A 179 -51.57 -80.86 11.13
N GLY A 180 -51.68 -80.03 12.18
CA GLY A 180 -50.47 -79.55 12.91
C GLY A 180 -49.59 -78.50 12.20
N ARG A 181 -50.14 -77.80 11.18
CA ARG A 181 -49.42 -76.71 10.47
C ARG A 181 -50.03 -75.38 10.82
N GLY A 182 -49.32 -74.53 11.39
CA GLY A 182 -49.66 -73.11 11.65
C GLY A 182 -48.90 -72.23 10.70
N VAL A 183 -49.57 -71.27 10.12
CA VAL A 183 -48.92 -70.19 9.35
C VAL A 183 -48.87 -68.94 10.21
N ILE A 184 -47.71 -68.44 10.45
CA ILE A 184 -47.51 -67.16 11.10
C ILE A 184 -47.18 -66.14 10.00
N SER A 185 -48.05 -65.20 9.78
CA SER A 185 -47.77 -64.07 8.91
C SER A 185 -47.42 -62.84 9.70
N PHE A 186 -46.40 -62.14 9.31
CA PHE A 186 -46.00 -60.91 9.87
C PHE A 186 -46.26 -59.77 8.90
N SER A 187 -46.82 -58.72 9.36
CA SER A 187 -46.87 -57.45 8.66
C SER A 187 -46.07 -56.42 9.44
N MET A 188 -45.06 -55.84 8.81
CA MET A 188 -44.21 -54.81 9.41
C MET A 188 -44.30 -53.54 8.60
N SER A 189 -44.29 -52.41 9.27
CA SER A 189 -44.31 -51.09 8.63
C SER A 189 -43.42 -50.11 9.35
N GLY A 190 -42.97 -49.09 8.64
CA GLY A 190 -42.10 -48.05 9.18
C GLY A 190 -40.66 -48.55 9.36
N ALA A 191 -40.03 -48.24 10.49
CA ALA A 191 -38.63 -48.50 10.78
C ALA A 191 -38.31 -49.97 11.15
N HIS A 192 -39.29 -50.85 11.17
CA HIS A 192 -39.07 -52.27 11.51
C HIS A 192 -38.83 -53.18 10.27
N SER A 193 -37.93 -54.11 10.40
CA SER A 193 -37.71 -55.18 9.42
C SER A 193 -37.35 -56.49 10.08
N SER A 194 -37.46 -57.60 9.35
CA SER A 194 -36.91 -58.90 9.80
C SER A 194 -35.67 -59.28 9.00
N THR A 195 -34.69 -59.89 9.65
CA THR A 195 -33.43 -60.36 9.02
C THR A 195 -33.58 -61.60 8.14
N ASN A 196 -34.64 -62.36 8.27
CA ASN A 196 -34.96 -63.45 7.34
C ASN A 196 -35.80 -62.92 6.20
N GLY A 197 -35.15 -62.49 5.12
CA GLY A 197 -35.74 -61.85 3.92
C GLY A 197 -36.54 -62.79 3.03
N GLY A 198 -37.51 -63.46 3.55
CA GLY A 198 -38.44 -64.20 2.75
C GLY A 198 -39.86 -63.71 2.96
N THR A 199 -40.64 -63.55 1.90
CA THR A 199 -42.08 -63.45 1.94
C THR A 199 -42.62 -64.65 2.70
N THR A 200 -43.02 -64.40 3.79
CA THR A 200 -43.33 -65.21 4.91
C THR A 200 -44.57 -66.03 4.72
N ASN A 201 -44.31 -67.20 4.19
CA ASN A 201 -45.16 -68.33 4.43
C ASN A 201 -44.26 -69.49 4.93
N ASP A 202 -43.60 -69.28 6.06
CA ASP A 202 -42.96 -70.37 6.74
C ASP A 202 -43.98 -71.16 7.54
N SER A 203 -44.29 -72.35 7.06
CA SER A 203 -45.03 -73.35 7.79
C SER A 203 -44.13 -73.91 8.88
N ILE A 204 -44.41 -73.55 10.16
CA ILE A 204 -43.72 -74.14 11.29
C ILE A 204 -44.22 -75.57 11.46
N HIS A 205 -43.36 -76.53 11.14
CA HIS A 205 -43.56 -77.91 11.56
C HIS A 205 -43.31 -78.03 13.06
N GLN A 206 -44.24 -78.60 13.77
CA GLN A 206 -44.09 -78.91 15.17
C GLN A 206 -43.17 -80.16 15.31
N ASP A 207 -41.85 -79.93 15.23
CA ASP A 207 -40.91 -80.86 15.76
C ASP A 207 -40.15 -80.13 16.92
N SER A 208 -40.04 -80.75 18.05
CA SER A 208 -39.69 -80.13 19.32
C SER A 208 -38.25 -79.62 19.44
N SER A 209 -37.53 -79.50 18.33
CA SER A 209 -36.12 -79.11 18.31
C SER A 209 -35.76 -77.87 17.52
N ASP A 210 -36.60 -77.32 16.62
CA ASP A 210 -36.25 -76.14 15.82
C ASP A 210 -37.06 -74.90 16.22
N ARG A 211 -36.52 -74.13 17.11
CA ARG A 211 -36.95 -72.75 17.37
C ARG A 211 -36.15 -71.82 16.50
N THR A 212 -36.65 -71.49 15.32
CA THR A 212 -36.10 -70.39 14.55
C THR A 212 -36.57 -69.07 15.19
N GLY A 213 -35.63 -68.41 15.78
CA GLY A 213 -35.84 -67.07 16.31
C GLY A 213 -35.95 -66.07 15.16
N ILE A 214 -36.94 -65.22 15.15
CA ILE A 214 -37.05 -64.10 14.21
C ILE A 214 -36.42 -62.90 14.87
N THR A 215 -35.40 -62.36 14.27
CA THR A 215 -34.82 -61.10 14.72
C THR A 215 -35.59 -59.95 14.04
N ILE A 216 -36.05 -59.01 14.87
CA ILE A 216 -36.71 -57.79 14.37
C ILE A 216 -35.70 -56.67 14.53
N ASP A 217 -35.29 -56.12 13.41
CA ASP A 217 -34.36 -54.99 13.39
C ASP A 217 -35.16 -53.67 13.29
N PHE A 218 -34.67 -52.68 14.01
CA PHE A 218 -35.13 -51.31 13.90
C PHE A 218 -34.09 -50.50 13.13
N ASP A 219 -34.50 -49.93 12.01
CA ASP A 219 -33.67 -49.05 11.19
C ASP A 219 -34.48 -47.82 10.77
N ALA A 220 -34.16 -46.69 11.32
CA ALA A 220 -34.83 -45.40 11.08
C ALA A 220 -34.74 -44.98 9.60
N SER A 221 -33.69 -45.37 8.88
CA SER A 221 -33.50 -45.02 7.46
C SER A 221 -34.61 -45.53 6.55
N ARG A 222 -35.31 -46.61 6.94
CA ARG A 222 -36.45 -47.20 6.21
C ARG A 222 -37.69 -46.34 6.21
N SER A 223 -37.86 -45.49 7.23
CA SER A 223 -38.98 -44.57 7.33
C SER A 223 -38.69 -43.20 6.75
N VAL A 224 -37.44 -42.77 6.75
CA VAL A 224 -37.03 -41.41 6.38
C VAL A 224 -36.12 -41.35 5.16
N GLY A 225 -35.63 -42.48 4.64
CA GLY A 225 -34.64 -42.55 3.56
C GLY A 225 -33.22 -42.43 4.07
N THR A 226 -32.27 -43.02 3.34
CA THR A 226 -30.85 -43.03 3.75
C THR A 226 -30.19 -41.66 3.68
N GLU A 227 -30.68 -40.78 2.83
CA GLU A 227 -30.25 -39.39 2.69
C GLU A 227 -30.63 -38.49 3.89
N HIS A 228 -31.57 -38.96 4.72
CA HIS A 228 -32.01 -38.25 5.93
C HIS A 228 -31.53 -38.88 7.23
N THR A 229 -30.66 -39.90 7.17
CA THR A 229 -30.06 -40.53 8.34
C THR A 229 -28.64 -40.07 8.56
N GLY A 230 -28.27 -39.77 9.79
CA GLY A 230 -26.93 -39.33 10.19
C GLY A 230 -26.70 -39.56 11.67
N SER A 231 -25.53 -39.20 12.15
CA SER A 231 -25.19 -39.25 13.59
C SER A 231 -25.93 -38.19 14.40
N GLU A 232 -26.60 -37.25 13.75
CA GLU A 232 -27.29 -36.11 14.34
C GLU A 232 -28.54 -35.75 13.51
N VAL A 233 -29.62 -35.35 14.18
CA VAL A 233 -30.85 -34.87 13.50
C VAL A 233 -30.61 -33.40 13.14
N LYS A 234 -30.43 -33.16 11.84
CA LYS A 234 -30.19 -31.79 11.31
C LYS A 234 -31.44 -31.30 10.57
N PRO A 235 -32.03 -30.17 10.96
CA PRO A 235 -33.04 -29.53 10.15
C PRO A 235 -32.42 -29.00 8.84
N LYS A 236 -33.22 -28.88 7.79
CA LYS A 236 -32.79 -28.21 6.56
C LYS A 236 -32.37 -26.78 6.91
N SER A 237 -31.09 -26.44 6.70
CA SER A 237 -30.52 -25.19 7.17
C SER A 237 -29.64 -24.53 6.10
N LEU A 238 -29.52 -23.24 6.18
CA LEU A 238 -28.60 -22.43 5.40
C LEU A 238 -27.52 -21.89 6.34
N ASN A 239 -26.26 -22.11 6.01
CA ASN A 239 -25.16 -21.61 6.82
C ASN A 239 -25.04 -20.09 6.66
N GLN A 240 -24.99 -19.37 7.77
CA GLN A 240 -24.76 -17.93 7.86
C GLN A 240 -23.74 -17.63 8.93
N VAL A 241 -23.02 -16.53 8.79
CA VAL A 241 -22.07 -16.05 9.80
C VAL A 241 -22.81 -15.08 10.72
N TRP A 242 -22.71 -15.28 12.01
CA TRP A 242 -23.27 -14.37 13.01
C TRP A 242 -22.24 -13.33 13.41
N VAL A 243 -22.63 -12.07 13.40
CA VAL A 243 -21.77 -10.93 13.72
C VAL A 243 -22.42 -10.07 14.80
N VAL A 244 -21.58 -9.34 15.55
CA VAL A 244 -22.01 -8.24 16.39
C VAL A 244 -21.53 -6.92 15.80
N GLN A 245 -22.37 -5.90 15.85
CA GLN A 245 -21.99 -4.54 15.50
C GLN A 245 -21.18 -3.92 16.63
N ALA A 246 -19.88 -3.69 16.38
CA ALA A 246 -18.96 -3.13 17.37
C ALA A 246 -18.92 -1.61 17.38
N PHE A 247 -19.23 -0.99 16.25
CA PHE A 247 -19.33 0.45 16.07
C PHE A 247 -20.70 0.76 15.48
N GLY A 248 -21.42 1.69 16.06
CA GLY A 248 -22.74 2.10 15.60
C GLY A 248 -22.78 3.57 15.23
N VAL A 249 -23.85 3.96 14.56
CA VAL A 249 -24.18 5.38 14.33
C VAL A 249 -24.59 6.01 15.66
N ILE A 250 -24.17 7.23 15.92
CA ILE A 250 -24.57 8.02 17.11
C ILE A 250 -26.08 8.22 17.08
N THR A 251 -26.79 7.64 18.03
CA THR A 251 -28.26 7.58 18.02
C THR A 251 -28.95 8.69 18.83
N ASN A 252 -28.22 9.52 19.57
CA ASN A 252 -28.83 10.67 20.30
C ASN A 252 -27.82 11.76 20.61
N ALA A 253 -28.06 12.96 20.12
CA ALA A 253 -27.28 14.16 20.48
C ALA A 253 -27.50 14.59 21.95
N SER A 254 -28.60 14.20 22.59
CA SER A 254 -28.97 14.62 23.96
C SER A 254 -28.31 13.81 25.07
N SER A 255 -27.63 12.70 24.77
CA SER A 255 -26.87 11.89 25.76
C SER A 255 -25.36 11.94 25.54
N LEU A 256 -24.90 12.77 24.64
CA LEU A 256 -23.48 12.97 24.40
C LEU A 256 -22.92 13.84 25.54
N ASP A 257 -22.01 13.25 26.32
CA ASP A 257 -21.12 14.05 27.15
C ASP A 257 -20.32 14.95 26.21
N ILE A 258 -20.60 16.25 26.26
CA ILE A 258 -19.99 17.25 25.38
C ILE A 258 -18.46 17.17 25.46
N SER A 259 -17.92 16.81 26.63
CA SER A 259 -16.48 16.64 26.81
C SER A 259 -15.90 15.46 26.01
N VAL A 260 -16.65 14.38 25.82
CA VAL A 260 -16.26 13.25 24.97
C VAL A 260 -16.37 13.63 23.49
N LEU A 261 -17.40 14.40 23.14
CA LEU A 261 -17.55 14.91 21.77
C LEU A 261 -16.48 15.96 21.43
N GLU A 262 -16.16 16.83 22.39
CA GLU A 262 -15.05 17.79 22.24
C GLU A 262 -13.71 17.07 22.09
N GLN A 263 -13.44 16.01 22.87
CA GLN A 263 -12.25 15.18 22.68
C GLN A 263 -12.24 14.46 21.34
N GLN A 264 -13.39 13.92 20.89
CA GLN A 264 -13.50 13.27 19.60
C GLN A 264 -13.40 14.27 18.45
N ILE A 265 -14.02 15.45 18.57
CA ILE A 265 -13.88 16.55 17.61
C ILE A 265 -12.44 17.04 17.60
N GLN A 266 -11.79 17.16 18.76
CA GLN A 266 -10.39 17.54 18.84
C GLN A 266 -9.51 16.47 18.19
N GLN A 267 -9.75 15.18 18.44
CA GLN A 267 -9.06 14.07 17.78
C GLN A 267 -9.33 14.07 16.26
N ILE A 268 -10.58 14.28 15.83
CA ILE A 268 -10.94 14.38 14.41
C ILE A 268 -10.34 15.66 13.81
N THR A 269 -10.32 16.76 14.53
CA THR A 269 -9.71 18.02 14.10
C THR A 269 -8.20 17.90 14.04
N ASP A 270 -7.57 17.25 15.01
CA ASP A 270 -6.15 16.96 15.01
C ASP A 270 -5.80 15.96 13.91
N TYR A 271 -6.64 14.94 13.68
CA TYR A 271 -6.51 14.00 12.58
C TYR A 271 -6.77 14.67 11.23
N SER A 272 -7.79 15.52 11.11
CA SER A 272 -8.10 16.29 9.90
C SER A 272 -7.05 17.36 9.62
N ASN A 273 -6.59 18.10 10.65
CA ASN A 273 -5.47 19.03 10.53
C ASN A 273 -4.17 18.28 10.21
N TYR A 274 -4.02 17.07 10.72
CA TYR A 274 -2.92 16.18 10.38
C TYR A 274 -3.05 15.67 8.94
N GLU A 275 -4.23 15.22 8.50
CA GLU A 275 -4.52 14.84 7.11
C GLU A 275 -4.37 16.01 6.15
N VAL A 276 -4.91 17.18 6.50
CA VAL A 276 -4.74 18.43 5.72
C VAL A 276 -3.28 18.89 5.73
N SER A 277 -2.57 18.77 6.86
CA SER A 277 -1.13 19.02 6.92
C SER A 277 -0.34 17.98 6.11
N CYS A 278 -0.75 16.72 6.14
CA CYS A 278 -0.17 15.69 5.27
C CYS A 278 -0.50 15.93 3.80
N ILE A 279 -1.69 16.43 3.49
CA ILE A 279 -2.10 16.81 2.13
C ILE A 279 -1.35 18.07 1.68
N LYS A 280 -1.28 19.10 2.53
CA LYS A 280 -0.56 20.36 2.24
C LYS A 280 0.95 20.18 2.16
N ASN A 281 1.52 19.27 2.93
CA ASN A 281 2.95 18.97 2.95
C ASN A 281 3.30 17.65 2.25
N ASN A 282 2.30 16.96 1.70
CA ASN A 282 2.53 15.73 0.96
C ASN A 282 2.47 16.07 -0.55
N PRO A 283 3.60 16.00 -1.24
CA PRO A 283 3.67 16.28 -2.67
C PRO A 283 2.76 15.40 -3.55
N VAL A 284 2.02 14.46 -2.94
CA VAL A 284 1.08 13.59 -3.66
C VAL A 284 0.01 14.39 -4.41
N TYR A 285 -0.40 15.56 -3.93
CA TYR A 285 -1.56 16.21 -4.50
C TYR A 285 -1.30 17.28 -5.54
N TYR A 286 -0.17 17.99 -5.58
CA TYR A 286 0.13 18.96 -6.64
C TYR A 286 1.55 19.56 -6.57
N ASN A 287 2.36 19.18 -5.58
CA ASN A 287 3.67 19.76 -5.46
C ASN A 287 4.73 18.70 -5.74
N ARG A 288 5.51 18.91 -6.79
CA ARG A 288 6.69 18.09 -7.11
C ARG A 288 7.90 18.50 -6.28
N ASP A 289 7.67 19.32 -5.25
CA ASP A 289 8.74 19.80 -4.40
C ASP A 289 9.37 18.64 -3.63
N GLN A 290 10.66 18.74 -3.51
CA GLN A 290 11.48 17.83 -2.76
C GLN A 290 11.07 17.80 -1.29
N LEU A 291 10.75 16.60 -0.77
CA LEU A 291 10.32 16.41 0.60
C LEU A 291 11.49 16.57 1.60
N PHE A 292 12.67 16.05 1.24
CA PHE A 292 13.85 16.10 2.08
C PHE A 292 14.71 17.32 1.71
N TYR A 293 15.30 17.95 2.69
CA TYR A 293 16.20 19.07 2.48
C TYR A 293 17.53 18.85 3.22
N SER A 294 18.59 19.39 2.66
CA SER A 294 19.94 19.15 3.15
C SER A 294 20.74 20.44 3.36
N ASN A 295 21.78 20.31 4.15
CA ASN A 295 22.99 21.08 3.98
C ASN A 295 24.09 20.14 3.47
N LYS A 296 25.36 20.61 3.46
CA LYS A 296 26.49 19.84 2.93
C LYS A 296 26.62 18.43 3.52
N THR A 297 26.38 18.28 4.83
CA THR A 297 26.68 17.05 5.58
C THR A 297 25.48 16.40 6.27
N ASN A 298 24.31 17.04 6.21
CA ASN A 298 23.12 16.55 6.88
C ASN A 298 21.95 16.53 5.92
N ILE A 299 21.09 15.52 6.08
CA ILE A 299 19.76 15.44 5.44
C ILE A 299 18.69 15.53 6.51
N THR A 300 17.64 16.33 6.29
CA THR A 300 16.51 16.48 7.20
C THR A 300 15.28 15.84 6.61
N ILE A 301 14.69 14.95 7.39
CA ILE A 301 13.40 14.30 7.11
C ILE A 301 12.34 15.05 7.90
N PRO A 302 11.28 15.59 7.26
CA PRO A 302 10.26 16.37 7.93
C PRO A 302 9.41 15.52 8.88
N LYS A 303 8.85 16.17 9.91
CA LYS A 303 7.81 15.57 10.74
C LYS A 303 6.52 15.29 9.94
N ASN A 304 5.64 14.50 10.52
CA ASN A 304 4.34 14.12 9.96
C ASN A 304 4.43 13.23 8.70
N LEU A 305 5.59 12.62 8.46
CA LEU A 305 5.74 11.67 7.37
C LEU A 305 5.16 10.32 7.78
N LYS A 306 4.10 9.90 7.10
CA LYS A 306 3.49 8.57 7.26
C LYS A 306 4.18 7.56 6.36
N ILE A 307 4.63 6.46 6.93
CA ILE A 307 5.38 5.43 6.21
C ILE A 307 4.79 4.07 6.55
N ASN A 308 4.32 3.37 5.52
CA ASN A 308 3.93 1.98 5.67
C ASN A 308 5.16 1.08 5.49
N ILE A 309 5.43 0.21 6.48
CA ILE A 309 6.49 -0.80 6.44
C ILE A 309 5.83 -2.16 6.69
N ASP A 310 5.69 -2.97 5.64
CA ASP A 310 5.12 -4.31 5.71
C ASP A 310 3.72 -4.35 6.38
N GLY A 311 2.83 -3.46 5.91
CA GLY A 311 1.45 -3.38 6.39
C GLY A 311 1.24 -2.53 7.65
N GLU A 312 2.29 -2.16 8.37
CA GLU A 312 2.22 -1.32 9.57
C GLU A 312 2.54 0.14 9.24
N CYS A 313 1.77 1.07 9.82
CA CYS A 313 1.95 2.51 9.59
C CYS A 313 2.77 3.14 10.72
N TYR A 314 3.84 3.83 10.34
CA TYR A 314 4.72 4.58 11.24
C TYR A 314 4.64 6.06 10.92
N ILE A 315 4.82 6.92 11.92
CA ILE A 315 4.70 8.37 11.77
C ILE A 315 5.92 9.05 12.40
N SER A 316 6.57 9.91 11.63
CA SER A 316 7.63 10.78 12.16
C SER A 316 7.01 11.97 12.88
N THR A 317 7.14 12.05 14.21
CA THR A 317 6.51 13.10 15.02
C THR A 317 7.33 14.39 15.07
N ILE A 318 8.62 14.31 14.78
CA ILE A 318 9.56 15.46 14.78
C ILE A 318 10.42 15.44 13.52
N ASN A 319 11.00 16.60 13.18
CA ASN A 319 12.03 16.65 12.15
C ASN A 319 13.26 15.83 12.59
N LYS A 320 13.71 14.91 11.74
CA LYS A 320 14.91 14.11 11.98
C LYS A 320 16.06 14.61 11.12
N VAL A 321 17.15 14.97 11.76
CA VAL A 321 18.39 15.34 11.08
C VAL A 321 19.34 14.16 11.12
N LEU A 322 19.70 13.64 9.95
CA LEU A 322 20.65 12.55 9.79
C LEU A 322 21.96 13.11 9.26
N GLN A 323 23.06 12.76 9.91
CA GLN A 323 24.41 13.18 9.50
C GLN A 323 25.05 12.12 8.59
N LEU A 324 25.81 12.54 7.60
CA LEU A 324 26.57 11.63 6.72
C LEU A 324 27.51 10.71 7.50
N SER A 325 28.04 11.17 8.64
CA SER A 325 28.88 10.35 9.52
C SER A 325 28.15 9.14 10.13
N THR A 326 26.82 9.08 10.03
CA THR A 326 25.96 7.98 10.54
C THR A 326 25.55 6.99 9.47
N VAL A 327 26.12 7.05 8.27
CA VAL A 327 25.91 6.02 7.24
C VAL A 327 26.30 4.66 7.82
N ASP A 328 25.42 3.66 7.69
CA ASP A 328 25.53 2.34 8.33
C ASP A 328 26.81 1.55 7.95
N THR A 329 27.44 1.93 6.87
CA THR A 329 28.70 1.37 6.43
C THR A 329 29.70 2.51 6.22
N PRO A 330 30.57 2.81 7.18
CA PRO A 330 31.55 3.87 7.04
C PRO A 330 32.49 3.60 5.88
N GLN A 331 32.42 4.41 4.83
CA GLN A 331 33.27 4.34 3.64
C GLN A 331 33.51 5.73 3.09
N ASN A 332 34.40 5.81 2.12
CA ASN A 332 34.54 7.02 1.31
C ASN A 332 33.27 7.23 0.50
N LEU A 333 32.56 8.34 0.73
CA LEU A 333 31.30 8.68 0.07
C LEU A 333 31.49 9.38 -1.29
N ALA A 334 32.70 9.60 -1.74
CA ALA A 334 33.02 10.25 -3.01
C ALA A 334 32.28 9.60 -4.19
N GLY A 335 31.36 10.34 -4.81
CA GLY A 335 30.60 9.87 -5.96
C GLY A 335 29.70 8.66 -5.68
N LYS A 336 29.25 8.48 -4.43
CA LYS A 336 28.35 7.39 -4.04
C LYS A 336 26.91 7.86 -3.88
N ASP A 337 25.97 6.98 -4.21
CA ASP A 337 24.57 7.14 -3.86
C ASP A 337 24.33 6.63 -2.44
N VAL A 338 23.67 7.44 -1.63
CA VAL A 338 23.24 7.12 -0.27
C VAL A 338 21.73 7.03 -0.23
N TYR A 339 21.23 5.94 0.34
CA TYR A 339 19.79 5.69 0.46
C TYR A 339 19.29 6.04 1.86
N ILE A 340 18.07 6.54 1.91
CA ILE A 340 17.35 6.85 3.14
C ILE A 340 16.32 5.76 3.37
N TYR A 341 16.42 5.09 4.50
CA TYR A 341 15.48 4.05 4.93
C TYR A 341 14.71 4.50 6.15
N ALA A 342 13.43 4.17 6.17
CA ALA A 342 12.62 4.10 7.38
C ALA A 342 12.56 2.65 7.84
N CYS A 343 12.83 2.40 9.11
CA CYS A 343 12.94 1.07 9.71
C CYS A 343 11.98 0.94 10.87
N LYS A 344 11.46 -0.27 11.09
CA LYS A 344 10.65 -0.59 12.27
C LYS A 344 11.49 -0.35 13.53
N PRO A 345 10.93 0.30 14.55
CA PRO A 345 11.60 0.45 15.84
C PRO A 345 11.78 -0.92 16.52
N GLN A 346 12.81 -1.04 17.39
CA GLN A 346 12.99 -2.25 18.19
C GLN A 346 11.92 -2.40 19.26
N ASP A 347 11.44 -1.28 19.80
CA ASP A 347 10.28 -1.25 20.68
C ASP A 347 9.00 -1.34 19.84
N ILE A 348 8.31 -2.47 19.95
CA ILE A 348 7.09 -2.77 19.19
C ILE A 348 5.90 -1.86 19.57
N SER A 349 5.97 -1.15 20.70
CA SER A 349 4.96 -0.18 21.11
C SER A 349 5.15 1.19 20.46
N SER A 350 6.31 1.45 19.84
CA SER A 350 6.63 2.73 19.22
C SER A 350 6.05 2.82 17.81
N THR A 351 5.35 3.90 17.53
CA THR A 351 4.89 4.26 16.18
C THR A 351 5.88 5.15 15.44
N GLU A 352 6.98 5.57 16.07
CA GLU A 352 8.02 6.40 15.48
C GLU A 352 9.02 5.53 14.71
N PRO A 353 9.26 5.75 13.40
CA PRO A 353 10.23 4.97 12.65
C PRO A 353 11.65 5.38 12.98
N ILE A 354 12.60 4.45 12.84
CA ILE A 354 14.03 4.73 12.87
C ILE A 354 14.47 5.05 11.44
N PHE A 355 15.19 6.19 11.25
CA PHE A 355 15.73 6.53 9.95
C PHE A 355 17.22 6.22 9.87
N ILE A 356 17.63 5.60 8.77
CA ILE A 356 19.02 5.15 8.54
C ILE A 356 19.49 5.61 7.16
N LEU A 357 20.73 6.10 7.10
CA LEU A 357 21.47 6.31 5.87
C LEU A 357 22.28 5.05 5.55
N SER A 358 22.20 4.56 4.32
CA SER A 358 22.88 3.33 3.90
C SER A 358 23.43 3.43 2.49
N LEU A 359 24.55 2.78 2.23
CA LEU A 359 25.05 2.53 0.88
C LEU A 359 24.40 1.30 0.22
N ASN A 360 23.69 0.49 0.98
CA ASN A 360 23.00 -0.69 0.45
C ASN A 360 21.72 -0.27 -0.26
N SER A 361 21.62 -0.61 -1.53
CA SER A 361 20.44 -0.26 -2.36
C SER A 361 19.20 -1.12 -2.10
N THR A 362 19.31 -2.20 -1.33
CA THR A 362 18.23 -3.16 -1.06
C THR A 362 17.65 -3.01 0.35
N VAL A 363 18.48 -3.18 1.36
CA VAL A 363 18.12 -3.07 2.79
C VAL A 363 19.30 -2.49 3.58
N PRO A 364 19.06 -1.70 4.63
CA PRO A 364 20.15 -1.18 5.47
C PRO A 364 20.69 -2.27 6.39
N THR A 365 21.91 -2.08 6.88
CA THR A 365 22.58 -3.02 7.78
C THR A 365 21.73 -3.27 9.04
N GLY A 366 21.53 -4.54 9.39
CA GLY A 366 20.78 -4.95 10.59
C GLY A 366 19.25 -5.04 10.40
N TYR A 367 18.74 -4.80 9.20
CA TYR A 367 17.32 -4.87 8.88
C TYR A 367 17.04 -5.82 7.71
N THR A 368 15.75 -6.11 7.48
CA THR A 368 15.25 -6.94 6.39
C THR A 368 14.30 -6.14 5.51
N ALA A 369 13.85 -6.72 4.40
CA ALA A 369 12.85 -6.10 3.53
C ALA A 369 11.49 -5.89 4.24
N SER A 370 11.14 -6.75 5.21
CA SER A 370 9.92 -6.63 6.01
C SER A 370 10.05 -5.68 7.21
N SER A 371 11.25 -5.31 7.60
CA SER A 371 11.50 -4.38 8.72
C SER A 371 12.06 -3.03 8.28
N SER A 372 12.19 -2.79 6.97
CA SER A 372 12.68 -1.51 6.44
C SER A 372 12.01 -1.16 5.11
N ARG A 373 11.93 0.13 4.83
CA ARG A 373 11.44 0.67 3.56
C ARG A 373 12.35 1.78 3.08
N LYS A 374 12.86 1.66 1.85
CA LYS A 374 13.59 2.74 1.20
C LYS A 374 12.61 3.87 0.84
N ILE A 375 12.86 5.07 1.34
CA ILE A 375 11.98 6.23 1.19
C ILE A 375 12.59 7.36 0.36
N GLY A 376 13.89 7.30 0.09
CA GLY A 376 14.59 8.31 -0.69
C GLY A 376 16.08 8.05 -0.77
N GLY A 377 16.81 9.06 -1.20
CA GLY A 377 18.27 9.03 -1.29
C GLY A 377 18.85 10.30 -1.91
N PHE A 378 20.15 10.32 -2.08
CA PHE A 378 20.89 11.41 -2.68
C PHE A 378 22.25 10.92 -3.17
N HIS A 379 22.90 11.72 -4.00
CA HIS A 379 24.26 11.49 -4.48
C HIS A 379 25.24 12.36 -3.71
N CYS A 380 26.45 11.85 -3.43
CA CYS A 380 27.52 12.58 -2.80
C CYS A 380 28.55 13.07 -3.82
N LEU A 381 29.04 14.28 -3.64
CA LEU A 381 30.02 14.91 -4.51
C LEU A 381 31.30 14.07 -4.65
N CYS A 382 31.78 13.89 -5.87
CA CYS A 382 32.91 13.00 -6.16
C CYS A 382 34.30 13.62 -5.89
N ALA A 383 34.43 14.94 -5.97
CA ALA A 383 35.66 15.65 -5.77
C ALA A 383 35.41 17.09 -5.35
N ASP A 384 36.40 17.72 -4.64
CA ASP A 384 36.31 19.09 -4.16
C ASP A 384 36.00 20.07 -5.29
N VAL A 385 35.05 20.98 -5.07
CA VAL A 385 34.71 22.02 -6.05
C VAL A 385 35.69 23.17 -6.05
N GLY A 386 36.28 23.46 -4.88
CA GLY A 386 37.09 24.64 -4.67
C GLY A 386 36.23 25.91 -4.59
N THR A 387 36.90 27.06 -4.67
CA THR A 387 36.23 28.37 -4.69
C THR A 387 35.98 28.80 -6.12
N ILE A 388 34.72 28.90 -6.51
CA ILE A 388 34.27 29.36 -7.83
C ILE A 388 33.28 30.50 -7.59
N ASP A 389 33.59 31.69 -8.07
CA ASP A 389 32.73 32.86 -7.86
C ASP A 389 31.37 32.71 -8.51
N GLY A 390 30.30 33.01 -7.77
CA GLY A 390 28.90 32.89 -8.24
C GLY A 390 28.39 31.44 -8.47
N HIS A 391 29.18 30.42 -8.13
CA HIS A 391 28.78 29.02 -8.31
C HIS A 391 28.06 28.50 -7.08
N THR A 392 26.92 27.83 -7.28
CA THR A 392 26.07 27.31 -6.19
C THR A 392 26.76 26.33 -5.28
N LEU A 393 27.69 25.53 -5.81
CA LEU A 393 28.44 24.51 -5.06
C LEU A 393 29.86 25.00 -4.64
N SER A 394 30.11 26.32 -4.70
CA SER A 394 31.41 26.86 -4.25
C SER A 394 31.72 26.45 -2.81
N GLY A 395 32.92 25.90 -2.57
CA GLY A 395 33.35 25.44 -1.24
C GLY A 395 32.73 24.11 -0.79
N TYR A 396 32.07 23.37 -1.66
CA TYR A 396 31.71 21.98 -1.39
C TYR A 396 32.94 21.09 -1.53
N VAL A 397 32.98 20.04 -0.71
CA VAL A 397 34.10 19.10 -0.67
C VAL A 397 33.65 17.68 -1.00
N THR A 398 34.57 16.83 -1.31
CA THR A 398 34.38 15.41 -1.58
C THR A 398 33.51 14.74 -0.51
N GLY A 399 32.45 14.07 -0.92
CA GLY A 399 31.52 13.39 -0.02
C GLY A 399 30.38 14.26 0.48
N ASP A 400 30.34 15.57 0.24
CA ASP A 400 29.21 16.43 0.57
C ASP A 400 27.94 16.00 -0.21
N ILE A 401 26.77 16.20 0.40
CA ILE A 401 25.47 15.95 -0.26
C ILE A 401 25.30 16.91 -1.43
N LEU A 402 25.02 16.38 -2.60
CA LEU A 402 24.65 17.15 -3.78
C LEU A 402 23.17 17.53 -3.72
N PRO A 403 22.79 18.80 -3.47
CA PRO A 403 21.38 19.15 -3.16
C PRO A 403 20.40 18.76 -4.28
N ALA A 404 20.75 18.99 -5.54
CA ALA A 404 19.91 18.68 -6.68
C ALA A 404 19.72 17.17 -6.93
N SER A 405 20.48 16.31 -6.25
CA SER A 405 20.35 14.86 -6.40
C SER A 405 19.42 14.20 -5.37
N ILE A 406 18.86 14.98 -4.45
CA ILE A 406 17.98 14.46 -3.42
C ILE A 406 16.66 14.04 -4.05
N TRP A 407 16.28 12.81 -3.80
CA TRP A 407 15.02 12.24 -4.28
C TRP A 407 14.25 11.59 -3.14
N ASP A 408 12.93 11.50 -3.30
CA ASP A 408 12.03 10.76 -2.44
C ASP A 408 11.05 9.91 -3.29
N LEU A 409 10.06 9.28 -2.66
CA LEU A 409 9.12 8.40 -3.37
C LEU A 409 8.27 9.14 -4.42
N LEU A 410 8.14 10.45 -4.31
CA LEU A 410 7.30 11.29 -5.18
C LEU A 410 8.15 12.19 -6.08
N HIS A 411 9.20 12.79 -5.51
CA HIS A 411 10.18 13.60 -6.22
C HIS A 411 11.34 12.71 -6.70
N ARG A 412 11.16 12.09 -7.86
CA ARG A 412 12.14 11.19 -8.46
C ARG A 412 11.91 11.02 -9.97
N PRO A 413 12.92 10.57 -10.74
CA PRO A 413 12.73 10.24 -12.14
C PRO A 413 11.84 9.00 -12.35
N LYS A 414 11.32 8.85 -13.57
CA LYS A 414 10.69 7.59 -14.03
C LYS A 414 11.68 6.43 -13.99
N GLY A 415 12.92 6.69 -14.38
CA GLY A 415 14.02 5.75 -14.30
C GLY A 415 14.57 5.60 -12.88
N SER A 416 15.78 5.02 -12.79
CA SER A 416 16.54 4.95 -11.55
C SER A 416 16.98 6.35 -11.12
N PRO A 417 16.86 6.72 -9.83
CA PRO A 417 17.31 8.02 -9.35
C PRO A 417 18.83 8.11 -9.11
N GLU A 418 19.52 6.97 -9.06
CA GLU A 418 20.95 6.90 -8.76
C GLU A 418 21.79 7.63 -9.81
N GLY A 419 22.63 8.56 -9.37
CA GLY A 419 23.50 9.34 -10.22
C GLY A 419 22.78 10.39 -11.08
N PHE A 420 21.60 10.87 -10.63
CA PHE A 420 20.85 11.94 -11.33
C PHE A 420 20.71 13.18 -10.46
N ALA A 421 20.61 14.34 -11.09
CA ALA A 421 20.30 15.62 -10.50
C ALA A 421 19.07 16.24 -11.17
N TYR A 422 18.23 16.88 -10.38
CA TYR A 422 17.01 17.54 -10.85
C TYR A 422 17.29 18.96 -11.33
N GLU A 423 16.80 19.29 -12.50
CA GLU A 423 16.84 20.64 -13.07
C GLU A 423 15.41 21.23 -13.02
N GLU A 424 15.24 22.22 -12.16
CA GLU A 424 13.94 22.77 -11.78
C GLU A 424 13.23 23.49 -12.94
N LEU A 425 13.96 24.28 -13.72
CA LEU A 425 13.35 25.12 -14.77
C LEU A 425 12.85 24.29 -15.97
N THR A 426 13.47 23.17 -16.23
CA THR A 426 13.06 22.25 -17.31
C THR A 426 12.29 21.03 -16.81
N ASP A 427 12.09 20.93 -15.50
CA ASP A 427 11.36 19.86 -14.83
C ASP A 427 11.83 18.46 -15.28
N CYS A 428 13.12 18.21 -15.19
CA CYS A 428 13.70 16.93 -15.60
C CYS A 428 14.88 16.51 -14.73
N TRP A 429 15.15 15.22 -14.69
CA TRP A 429 16.29 14.62 -14.03
C TRP A 429 17.38 14.33 -15.05
N ILE A 430 18.58 14.87 -14.85
CA ILE A 430 19.70 14.75 -15.78
C ILE A 430 20.81 13.94 -15.11
N ALA A 431 21.38 12.98 -15.83
CA ALA A 431 22.50 12.18 -15.34
C ALA A 431 23.67 13.06 -14.92
N ILE A 432 24.21 12.85 -13.73
CA ILE A 432 25.35 13.59 -13.18
C ILE A 432 26.60 13.35 -14.02
N TYR A 433 26.84 12.10 -14.39
CA TYR A 433 28.02 11.67 -15.15
C TYR A 433 27.66 11.30 -16.59
N LEU A 434 28.65 11.31 -17.46
CA LEU A 434 28.57 10.63 -18.74
C LEU A 434 28.29 9.13 -18.52
N PRO A 435 27.57 8.45 -19.42
CA PRO A 435 27.16 7.08 -19.20
C PRO A 435 28.35 6.11 -19.23
N SER A 436 28.29 5.12 -18.36
CA SER A 436 29.15 3.93 -18.36
C SER A 436 28.32 2.69 -18.64
N TRP A 437 28.89 1.68 -19.29
CA TRP A 437 28.22 0.40 -19.51
C TRP A 437 28.56 -0.60 -18.40
N ASP A 438 27.58 -1.03 -17.61
CA ASP A 438 27.79 -1.99 -16.48
C ASP A 438 27.74 -3.47 -16.92
N GLY A 439 27.60 -3.76 -18.21
CA GLY A 439 27.40 -5.09 -18.76
C GLY A 439 25.96 -5.35 -19.21
N THR A 440 24.98 -4.64 -18.63
CA THR A 440 23.55 -4.82 -18.88
C THR A 440 22.85 -3.53 -19.30
N LYS A 441 23.24 -2.39 -18.72
CA LYS A 441 22.60 -1.08 -18.90
C LYS A 441 23.62 0.06 -18.84
N LEU A 442 23.19 1.23 -19.27
CA LEU A 442 23.94 2.47 -19.08
C LEU A 442 23.69 3.01 -17.66
N VAL A 443 24.74 3.35 -16.95
CA VAL A 443 24.71 3.88 -15.57
C VAL A 443 25.46 5.20 -15.50
N SER A 444 25.00 6.08 -14.57
CA SER A 444 25.63 7.36 -14.25
C SER A 444 26.42 7.19 -12.95
N VAL A 445 27.71 6.92 -13.05
CA VAL A 445 28.58 6.61 -11.91
C VAL A 445 29.92 7.35 -11.98
N TYR A 446 30.45 7.70 -10.83
CA TYR A 446 31.80 8.29 -10.72
C TYR A 446 32.88 7.28 -11.06
N ASN A 447 33.90 7.74 -11.78
CA ASN A 447 35.07 6.95 -12.20
C ASN A 447 34.69 5.70 -13.03
N GLY A 448 33.53 5.74 -13.71
CA GLY A 448 33.12 4.71 -14.65
C GLY A 448 33.79 4.91 -16.02
N VAL A 449 34.03 3.82 -16.76
CA VAL A 449 34.56 3.90 -18.13
C VAL A 449 33.50 4.52 -19.02
N ILE A 450 33.84 5.61 -19.69
CA ILE A 450 32.90 6.35 -20.55
C ILE A 450 32.46 5.45 -21.73
N ALA A 451 31.17 5.37 -21.93
CA ALA A 451 30.60 4.77 -23.13
C ALA A 451 30.72 5.75 -24.30
N ASP A 452 31.42 5.36 -25.33
CA ASP A 452 31.69 6.14 -26.53
C ASP A 452 31.65 5.30 -27.82
N GLY A 453 31.92 5.91 -28.97
CA GLY A 453 31.91 5.23 -30.28
C GLY A 453 33.01 4.19 -30.47
N ILE A 454 34.09 4.20 -29.70
CA ILE A 454 35.17 3.21 -29.79
C ILE A 454 35.11 2.12 -28.72
N SER A 455 34.33 2.30 -27.69
CA SER A 455 34.09 1.27 -26.69
C SER A 455 33.48 0.00 -27.31
N ALA A 456 33.49 -1.11 -26.58
CA ALA A 456 33.14 -2.45 -27.10
C ALA A 456 31.77 -2.51 -27.84
N LYS A 457 30.81 -1.64 -27.46
CA LYS A 457 29.50 -1.57 -28.09
C LYS A 457 29.38 -0.55 -29.20
N LYS A 458 30.43 0.21 -29.51
CA LYS A 458 30.46 1.25 -30.55
C LYS A 458 29.23 2.17 -30.49
N TRP A 459 29.08 2.89 -29.38
CA TRP A 459 27.93 3.72 -29.12
C TRP A 459 27.80 4.87 -30.10
N HIS A 460 26.62 5.06 -30.66
CA HIS A 460 26.22 6.18 -31.46
C HIS A 460 24.86 6.73 -31.00
N GLY A 461 24.39 7.85 -31.55
CA GLY A 461 23.21 8.54 -31.04
C GLY A 461 21.98 7.65 -30.87
N GLU A 462 21.67 6.79 -31.88
CA GLU A 462 20.50 5.89 -31.80
C GLU A 462 20.71 4.75 -30.81
N ALA A 463 21.93 4.21 -30.70
CA ALA A 463 22.23 3.15 -29.73
C ALA A 463 22.10 3.66 -28.28
N PHE A 464 22.55 4.87 -27.98
CA PHE A 464 22.32 5.52 -26.71
C PHE A 464 20.83 5.73 -26.44
N TYR A 465 20.12 6.31 -27.42
CA TYR A 465 18.69 6.55 -27.31
C TYR A 465 17.91 5.29 -26.92
N GLU A 466 18.16 4.19 -27.61
CA GLU A 466 17.50 2.93 -27.32
C GLU A 466 17.76 2.38 -25.92
N GLN A 467 19.02 2.43 -25.49
CA GLN A 467 19.35 1.95 -24.15
C GLN A 467 18.73 2.82 -23.07
N PHE A 468 18.67 4.12 -23.28
CA PHE A 468 18.00 5.03 -22.35
C PHE A 468 16.49 4.78 -22.29
N VAL A 469 15.83 4.58 -23.44
CA VAL A 469 14.38 4.27 -23.47
C VAL A 469 14.04 3.00 -22.72
N LYS A 470 14.86 1.96 -22.84
CA LYS A 470 14.70 0.71 -22.06
C LYS A 470 14.74 0.90 -20.54
N GLN A 471 15.32 2.00 -20.09
CA GLN A 471 15.49 2.36 -18.69
C GLN A 471 14.55 3.47 -18.22
N GLY A 472 13.55 3.85 -19.04
CA GLY A 472 12.64 4.96 -18.74
C GLY A 472 13.28 6.34 -18.86
N MET A 473 14.34 6.45 -19.68
CA MET A 473 15.12 7.66 -19.94
C MET A 473 15.10 7.99 -21.44
N ARG A 474 15.70 9.10 -21.79
CA ARG A 474 15.96 9.55 -23.16
C ARG A 474 17.28 10.32 -23.25
N LEU A 475 17.68 10.69 -24.43
CA LEU A 475 18.74 11.70 -24.61
C LEU A 475 18.26 13.05 -24.09
N VAL A 476 19.20 13.88 -23.66
CA VAL A 476 18.94 15.26 -23.22
C VAL A 476 18.52 16.14 -24.40
N TRP A 477 17.53 17.01 -24.23
CA TRP A 477 17.26 18.07 -25.19
C TRP A 477 18.30 19.20 -25.06
N ARG A 478 18.57 19.93 -26.12
CA ARG A 478 19.52 21.04 -26.11
C ARG A 478 19.22 22.09 -25.03
N HIS A 479 17.95 22.47 -24.86
CA HIS A 479 17.57 23.47 -23.87
C HIS A 479 17.75 22.95 -22.45
N GLU A 480 17.46 21.68 -22.15
CA GLU A 480 17.70 21.03 -20.86
C GLU A 480 19.19 20.95 -20.56
N PHE A 481 19.98 20.55 -21.56
CA PHE A 481 21.43 20.55 -21.41
C PHE A 481 21.98 21.94 -21.06
N GLN A 482 21.52 22.99 -21.75
CA GLN A 482 21.97 24.37 -21.53
C GLN A 482 21.64 24.85 -20.11
N MET A 483 20.46 24.47 -19.58
CA MET A 483 20.05 24.81 -18.21
C MET A 483 20.82 23.98 -17.19
N GLY A 484 20.89 22.67 -17.36
CA GLY A 484 21.59 21.77 -16.45
C GLY A 484 23.12 21.99 -16.42
N ALA A 485 23.72 22.34 -17.53
CA ALA A 485 25.14 22.64 -17.64
C ALA A 485 25.53 24.05 -17.20
N LYS A 486 24.57 24.91 -16.83
CA LYS A 486 24.86 26.27 -16.35
C LYS A 486 25.81 26.23 -15.17
N GLY A 487 26.83 27.09 -15.20
CA GLY A 487 27.89 27.12 -14.20
C GLY A 487 29.05 26.15 -14.44
N SER A 488 29.00 25.31 -15.49
CA SER A 488 30.18 24.56 -15.96
C SER A 488 31.29 25.49 -16.49
N ASN A 489 32.45 24.90 -16.78
CA ASN A 489 33.54 25.61 -17.45
C ASN A 489 33.10 26.16 -18.82
N GLU A 490 33.64 27.30 -19.18
CA GLU A 490 33.43 27.96 -20.49
C GLU A 490 34.75 28.36 -21.07
N GLN A 491 34.88 28.23 -22.42
CA GLN A 491 36.08 28.56 -23.19
C GLN A 491 37.37 27.81 -22.73
N THR A 492 37.14 26.66 -22.05
CA THR A 492 38.22 25.79 -21.55
C THR A 492 37.76 24.35 -21.76
N ASN A 493 38.71 23.47 -22.00
CA ASN A 493 38.46 22.01 -22.08
C ASN A 493 39.19 21.30 -20.92
N ILE A 494 39.04 20.01 -20.80
CA ILE A 494 39.67 19.19 -19.77
C ILE A 494 41.20 19.37 -19.75
N GLN A 495 41.78 19.39 -18.58
CA GLN A 495 43.23 19.49 -18.37
C GLN A 495 43.96 18.37 -19.13
N GLY A 496 45.00 18.77 -19.88
CA GLY A 496 45.75 17.85 -20.73
C GLY A 496 45.15 17.66 -22.12
N SER A 497 44.00 18.23 -22.44
CA SER A 497 43.36 18.25 -23.79
C SER A 497 43.29 16.87 -24.47
N SER A 498 42.93 15.84 -23.68
CA SER A 498 42.85 14.45 -24.13
C SER A 498 41.64 13.76 -23.54
N ASP A 499 41.23 12.63 -24.11
CA ASP A 499 40.17 11.79 -23.61
C ASP A 499 40.48 11.29 -22.20
N PRO A 500 39.62 11.56 -21.19
CA PRO A 500 39.88 11.15 -19.80
C PRO A 500 39.62 9.65 -19.57
N ASN A 501 38.96 8.94 -20.47
CA ASN A 501 38.51 7.55 -20.36
C ASN A 501 37.50 7.25 -19.24
N THR A 502 37.43 8.05 -18.18
CA THR A 502 36.55 7.85 -17.02
C THR A 502 35.76 9.11 -16.70
N THR A 503 34.72 8.97 -15.89
CA THR A 503 33.72 10.00 -15.60
C THR A 503 34.04 10.76 -14.31
N GLY A 504 33.82 12.06 -14.33
CA GLY A 504 33.73 12.93 -13.14
C GLY A 504 35.03 13.28 -12.45
N GLY A 505 35.00 14.31 -11.64
CA GLY A 505 36.13 14.74 -10.83
C GLY A 505 37.14 15.62 -11.58
N HIS A 506 36.92 15.94 -12.85
CA HIS A 506 37.89 16.62 -13.69
C HIS A 506 38.00 18.12 -13.43
N VAL A 507 39.15 18.67 -13.81
CA VAL A 507 39.44 20.09 -13.87
C VAL A 507 39.76 20.48 -15.30
N ASP A 508 39.51 21.73 -15.64
CA ASP A 508 39.78 22.26 -16.96
C ASP A 508 41.25 22.78 -17.09
N THR A 509 41.60 23.26 -18.27
CA THR A 509 42.90 23.81 -18.59
C THR A 509 43.27 25.04 -17.73
N ALA A 510 42.32 25.68 -17.06
CA ALA A 510 42.50 26.77 -16.12
C ALA A 510 42.54 26.30 -14.65
N GLY A 511 42.43 25.00 -14.37
CA GLY A 511 42.41 24.41 -13.04
C GLY A 511 41.06 24.53 -12.31
N ARG A 512 40.00 24.93 -13.00
CA ARG A 512 38.66 25.01 -12.45
C ARG A 512 37.94 23.65 -12.55
N ARG A 513 37.16 23.27 -11.52
CA ARG A 513 36.31 22.06 -11.56
C ARG A 513 35.29 22.13 -12.70
N MET A 514 35.18 21.02 -13.43
CA MET A 514 34.25 20.88 -14.56
C MET A 514 32.89 20.38 -14.11
N ILE A 515 32.25 21.18 -13.26
CA ILE A 515 30.96 20.86 -12.63
C ILE A 515 29.95 22.00 -12.84
N SER A 516 28.69 21.68 -13.05
CA SER A 516 27.60 22.65 -13.17
C SER A 516 27.00 23.05 -11.82
N ASN A 517 26.18 24.10 -11.82
CA ASN A 517 25.49 24.61 -10.62
C ASN A 517 24.61 23.58 -9.92
N ILE A 518 24.09 22.58 -10.65
CA ILE A 518 23.29 21.49 -10.09
C ILE A 518 24.10 20.20 -9.91
N GLY A 519 25.42 20.25 -10.17
CA GLY A 519 26.32 19.14 -9.92
C GLY A 519 26.51 18.17 -11.08
N LEU A 520 26.13 18.53 -12.31
CA LEU A 520 26.47 17.72 -13.48
C LEU A 520 27.96 17.83 -13.76
N GLU A 521 28.62 16.70 -13.86
CA GLU A 521 30.04 16.57 -14.16
C GLU A 521 30.28 16.53 -15.68
N ASP A 522 31.42 17.05 -16.13
CA ASP A 522 31.90 16.88 -17.50
C ASP A 522 30.92 17.34 -18.61
N CYS A 523 30.19 18.43 -18.35
CA CYS A 523 29.24 18.94 -19.31
C CYS A 523 29.90 19.52 -20.55
N CYS A 524 31.04 20.21 -20.40
CA CYS A 524 31.67 20.99 -21.45
C CYS A 524 33.16 20.64 -21.60
N GLY A 525 33.64 20.48 -22.85
CA GLY A 525 35.07 20.29 -23.09
C GLY A 525 35.64 18.93 -22.69
N VAL A 526 34.82 17.90 -22.59
CA VAL A 526 35.22 16.51 -22.35
C VAL A 526 34.90 15.66 -23.56
N LEU A 527 33.66 15.28 -23.77
CA LEU A 527 33.16 14.65 -25.01
C LEU A 527 31.93 15.39 -25.49
N TRP A 528 31.73 15.41 -26.82
CA TRP A 528 30.45 15.77 -27.41
C TRP A 528 29.34 14.86 -26.87
N GLN A 529 28.20 15.43 -26.58
CA GLN A 529 27.07 14.68 -26.02
C GLN A 529 25.87 14.70 -26.97
N TRP A 530 25.43 13.52 -27.40
CA TRP A 530 24.28 13.35 -28.27
C TRP A 530 23.02 13.94 -27.64
N ALA A 531 22.32 14.80 -28.41
CA ALA A 531 21.07 15.41 -28.04
C ALA A 531 19.86 14.67 -28.61
N MET A 532 18.69 14.90 -28.03
CA MET A 532 17.41 14.46 -28.61
C MET A 532 17.06 15.23 -29.91
N ASP A 533 17.54 16.47 -30.02
CA ASP A 533 17.26 17.36 -31.13
C ASP A 533 17.82 16.82 -32.44
N LEU A 534 17.01 16.92 -33.49
CA LEU A 534 17.36 16.55 -34.86
C LEU A 534 17.53 17.78 -35.72
N GLY A 535 18.44 17.70 -36.66
CA GLY A 535 18.67 18.69 -37.72
C GLY A 535 18.65 18.03 -39.08
N PHE A 536 18.39 18.83 -40.11
CA PHE A 536 18.42 18.40 -41.50
C PHE A 536 19.43 19.25 -42.28
N ALA A 537 20.43 18.60 -42.88
CA ALA A 537 21.50 19.29 -43.57
C ALA A 537 21.29 19.44 -45.09
N GLY A 538 20.11 19.10 -45.57
CA GLY A 538 19.84 19.10 -47.02
C GLY A 538 20.22 17.77 -47.67
N GLY A 539 20.28 17.78 -49.01
CA GLY A 539 20.56 16.59 -49.80
C GLY A 539 19.29 15.99 -50.41
N SER A 540 19.47 15.24 -51.49
CA SER A 540 18.43 14.50 -52.18
C SER A 540 18.84 13.04 -52.26
N GLY A 541 17.86 12.13 -52.05
CA GLY A 541 18.10 10.70 -52.10
C GLY A 541 18.00 10.03 -50.72
N TRP A 542 17.79 8.73 -50.75
CA TRP A 542 17.75 7.87 -49.58
C TRP A 542 19.15 7.56 -49.08
N ASN A 543 19.37 7.62 -47.76
CA ASN A 543 20.67 7.34 -47.14
C ASN A 543 20.51 6.79 -45.70
N ASP A 544 21.59 6.26 -45.17
CA ASP A 544 21.66 5.60 -43.85
C ASP A 544 22.04 6.56 -42.74
N SER A 545 21.72 7.85 -42.81
CA SER A 545 22.15 8.84 -41.81
C SER A 545 21.64 8.58 -40.40
N VAL A 546 20.60 7.75 -40.24
CA VAL A 546 20.02 7.30 -38.96
C VAL A 546 20.34 5.85 -38.64
N TYR A 547 21.11 5.16 -39.48
CA TYR A 547 21.31 3.73 -39.40
C TYR A 547 22.78 3.37 -39.62
N ASN A 548 23.32 2.51 -38.82
CA ASN A 548 24.69 2.02 -38.94
C ASN A 548 24.68 0.50 -39.05
N SER A 549 24.82 -0.02 -40.27
CA SER A 549 24.80 -1.45 -40.60
C SER A 549 25.87 -2.28 -39.88
N SER A 550 26.96 -1.64 -39.42
CA SER A 550 28.02 -2.33 -38.66
C SER A 550 27.65 -2.66 -37.20
N VAL A 551 26.63 -1.99 -36.67
CA VAL A 551 26.18 -2.17 -35.28
C VAL A 551 24.67 -2.42 -35.14
N ASP A 552 23.87 -2.02 -36.14
CA ASP A 552 22.41 -2.09 -36.14
C ASP A 552 21.89 -3.19 -37.09
N SER A 553 22.40 -4.39 -36.98
CA SER A 553 22.19 -5.47 -37.94
C SER A 553 20.72 -5.93 -38.15
N GLN A 554 19.79 -5.48 -37.31
CA GLN A 554 18.38 -5.87 -37.38
C GLN A 554 17.42 -4.71 -37.69
N ARG A 555 17.95 -3.58 -38.19
CA ARG A 555 17.16 -2.42 -38.52
C ARG A 555 17.17 -2.15 -40.00
N TYR A 556 16.02 -1.72 -40.48
CA TYR A 556 15.79 -1.39 -41.88
C TYR A 556 15.16 0.00 -41.99
N GLY A 557 15.51 0.68 -43.02
CA GLY A 557 14.99 1.98 -43.36
C GLY A 557 16.09 3.02 -43.54
N GLN A 558 15.81 4.04 -44.33
CA GLN A 558 16.70 5.13 -44.63
C GLN A 558 15.97 6.46 -44.51
N SER A 559 16.68 7.53 -44.26
CA SER A 559 16.15 8.89 -44.39
C SER A 559 16.27 9.39 -45.81
N TYR A 560 15.26 10.11 -46.29
CA TYR A 560 15.40 10.89 -47.52
C TYR A 560 16.07 12.23 -47.17
N GLY A 561 17.24 12.48 -47.73
CA GLY A 561 18.12 13.54 -47.28
C GLY A 561 18.95 13.15 -46.05
N THR A 562 19.84 14.02 -45.63
CA THR A 562 20.77 13.74 -44.51
C THR A 562 20.19 14.25 -43.21
N LEU A 563 19.84 13.32 -42.32
CA LEU A 563 19.37 13.60 -40.97
C LEU A 563 20.57 13.62 -40.02
N TYR A 564 20.66 14.65 -39.20
CA TYR A 564 21.66 14.79 -38.13
C TYR A 564 21.03 14.85 -36.78
N ARG A 565 21.76 14.39 -35.75
CA ARG A 565 21.51 14.77 -34.36
C ARG A 565 22.46 15.88 -33.95
N LEU A 566 21.97 16.79 -33.12
CA LEU A 566 22.85 17.76 -32.50
C LEU A 566 23.75 17.06 -31.48
N ILE A 567 24.99 17.52 -31.37
CA ILE A 567 25.89 17.15 -30.28
C ILE A 567 26.35 18.40 -29.53
N LEU A 568 26.45 18.32 -28.21
CA LEU A 568 26.51 19.45 -27.30
C LEU A 568 27.80 19.44 -26.47
N GLY A 569 28.21 20.61 -25.96
CA GLY A 569 29.22 20.78 -24.92
C GLY A 569 30.65 20.88 -25.38
N ALA A 570 30.97 20.39 -26.56
CA ALA A 570 32.33 20.29 -27.13
C ALA A 570 33.20 19.19 -26.49
N ARG A 571 34.26 18.78 -27.16
CA ARG A 571 35.21 17.75 -26.76
C ARG A 571 36.50 18.32 -26.18
N TRP A 572 37.37 17.45 -25.68
CA TRP A 572 38.66 17.76 -25.04
C TRP A 572 39.63 18.61 -25.87
N SER A 573 39.47 18.72 -27.19
CA SER A 573 40.35 19.47 -28.06
C SER A 573 39.72 20.74 -28.67
N ASN A 574 38.55 21.17 -28.17
CA ASN A 574 37.85 22.32 -28.76
C ASN A 574 38.17 23.67 -28.07
N ASP A 575 38.92 23.65 -26.97
CA ASP A 575 39.46 24.84 -26.32
C ASP A 575 38.42 25.97 -26.16
N SER A 576 38.60 27.13 -26.73
CA SER A 576 37.73 28.30 -26.59
C SER A 576 36.32 28.10 -27.15
N TYR A 577 36.03 27.01 -27.86
CA TYR A 577 34.67 26.66 -28.32
C TYR A 577 33.86 25.87 -27.27
N CYS A 578 34.44 25.47 -26.15
CA CYS A 578 33.78 24.74 -25.11
C CYS A 578 32.81 25.62 -24.30
N GLY A 579 31.66 25.09 -23.96
CA GLY A 579 30.66 25.78 -23.13
C GLY A 579 29.27 25.17 -23.25
N CYS A 580 28.38 25.54 -22.35
CA CYS A 580 27.02 25.00 -22.27
C CYS A 580 26.14 25.30 -23.50
N ARG A 581 26.56 26.30 -24.33
CA ARG A 581 25.87 26.64 -25.58
C ARG A 581 26.54 26.06 -26.82
N SER A 582 27.67 25.36 -26.67
CA SER A 582 28.37 24.74 -27.78
C SER A 582 27.53 23.65 -28.43
N VAL A 583 27.30 23.78 -29.73
CA VAL A 583 26.48 22.84 -30.52
C VAL A 583 27.18 22.55 -31.83
N PHE A 584 27.31 21.28 -32.15
CA PHE A 584 27.76 20.85 -33.48
C PHE A 584 26.57 20.23 -34.22
N CYS A 585 26.25 20.81 -35.37
CA CYS A 585 25.02 20.51 -36.12
C CYS A 585 25.25 19.56 -37.31
N ASN A 586 26.44 18.97 -37.43
CA ASN A 586 26.84 18.18 -38.58
C ASN A 586 27.26 16.74 -38.23
N GLY A 587 26.68 16.17 -37.18
CA GLY A 587 26.91 14.77 -36.78
C GLY A 587 25.80 13.84 -37.27
N GLY A 588 26.07 12.95 -38.24
CA GLY A 588 25.15 11.89 -38.60
C GLY A 588 24.83 11.06 -37.35
N SER A 589 23.54 10.75 -37.08
CA SER A 589 23.14 10.06 -35.84
C SER A 589 23.73 8.64 -35.72
N SER A 590 24.22 8.07 -36.78
CA SER A 590 24.95 6.79 -36.85
C SER A 590 26.48 6.93 -36.69
N TYR A 591 26.99 8.16 -36.50
CA TYR A 591 28.42 8.40 -36.36
C TYR A 591 28.97 7.78 -35.04
N VAL A 592 30.08 7.06 -35.18
CA VAL A 592 30.80 6.42 -34.07
C VAL A 592 32.22 7.01 -33.96
N ALA A 593 32.51 7.63 -32.83
CA ALA A 593 33.82 8.23 -32.57
C ALA A 593 34.12 8.25 -31.05
N SER A 594 35.42 8.27 -30.70
CA SER A 594 35.87 8.35 -29.30
C SER A 594 35.49 9.64 -28.60
N ASP A 595 35.24 10.70 -29.39
CA ASP A 595 34.97 12.03 -28.88
C ASP A 595 33.46 12.31 -28.68
N CYS A 596 32.62 11.28 -28.82
CA CYS A 596 31.18 11.39 -28.70
C CYS A 596 30.64 10.41 -27.66
N SER A 597 29.91 10.94 -26.69
CA SER A 597 29.15 10.20 -25.69
C SER A 597 27.69 10.72 -25.65
N ALA A 598 26.99 10.57 -24.56
CA ALA A 598 25.61 11.04 -24.39
C ALA A 598 25.38 11.48 -22.95
N ARG A 599 24.18 11.99 -22.67
CA ARG A 599 23.70 12.20 -21.30
C ARG A 599 22.24 11.76 -21.21
N GLY A 600 21.98 10.88 -20.26
CA GLY A 600 20.62 10.39 -19.98
C GLY A 600 19.79 11.44 -19.25
N THR A 601 18.54 11.57 -19.65
CA THR A 601 17.55 12.44 -19.00
C THR A 601 16.28 11.65 -18.76
N SER A 602 15.63 11.85 -17.64
CA SER A 602 14.38 11.20 -17.28
C SER A 602 13.35 12.22 -16.85
N GLU A 603 12.13 12.04 -17.33
CA GLU A 603 10.98 12.79 -16.83
C GLU A 603 10.74 12.49 -15.35
N PRO A 604 10.20 13.44 -14.58
CA PRO A 604 9.71 13.16 -13.23
C PRO A 604 8.64 12.06 -13.26
N ARG A 605 8.64 11.25 -12.23
CA ARG A 605 7.61 10.23 -12.05
C ARG A 605 6.27 10.90 -11.77
N VAL A 606 5.28 10.64 -12.61
CA VAL A 606 3.90 11.04 -12.36
C VAL A 606 3.21 9.91 -11.60
N VAL A 607 2.74 10.18 -10.39
CA VAL A 607 1.89 9.25 -9.64
C VAL A 607 0.46 9.49 -10.11
N THR A 608 -0.04 8.62 -10.99
CA THR A 608 -1.38 8.77 -11.61
C THR A 608 -2.50 8.11 -10.81
N ASN A 609 -2.18 7.23 -9.87
CA ASN A 609 -3.17 6.53 -9.06
C ASN A 609 -2.74 6.51 -7.59
N LEU A 610 -3.59 7.06 -6.75
CA LEU A 610 -3.55 7.03 -5.29
C LEU A 610 -4.51 5.95 -4.76
N ASN A 611 -4.51 4.77 -5.40
CA ASN A 611 -5.25 3.61 -4.86
C ASN A 611 -4.38 2.83 -3.88
#